data_27205b2a77ad289f245ce2706ddfec14
#
_entry.id   27205b2a77ad289f245ce2706ddfec14
#
_cell.length_a   1.000
_cell.length_b   1.000
_cell.length_c   1.000
_cell.angle_alpha   90.00
_cell.angle_beta   90.00
_cell.angle_gamma   90.00
#
_symmetry.space_group_name_H-M   'P 1'
#
loop_
_entity.id
_entity.type
_entity.pdbx_description
1 polymer ?
#
loop_
_entity_poly.entity_id
_entity_poly.type
_entity_poly.pdbx_seq_one_letter_code
_entity_poly.pdbx_strand_id
1 'polypeptide(L)'
;MSLDETLSWPFFDDGHRRFAETLARWADATLAALPHDDLDAACRARVKALGEGGFLKAVVPAEHGGLNRGLDVRTLCLARDILAFRDGLSDFAFAMQGLGTASISLFGSAALKARYLPPVRDGRAIAAFALSEPEAGSDVAALAATAKPDGSAHLRIDGTKTWISNGGIADHYVVFARTGEAAGARGLSAFVVDADTPGLSVSERIAVIAPHPLAKLRFEGVRVPLANRLGGPGDGFKVAMATLDVFRSTVGAAALGFARRALHETVERAASRKLFGAPLAELQLTQGAIAESASEVDASALLVYRAAWTKDQGAARVTREAAMAKMFATEAAQRVIDRAVQLHGGLGITKGVKVEELYREIRALRIYEGATEVQKVVIARELLKNRSGKSALAAE
;
A
#
# COMPACT_ATOMS: atom_id res chain seq x y z
N MET A 1 -9.58 -2.92 20.59
CA MET A 1 -8.60 -1.83 20.95
C MET A 1 -8.81 -0.64 20.02
N SER A 2 -8.97 0.53 20.59
CA SER A 2 -9.11 1.80 19.89
C SER A 2 -7.75 2.25 19.31
N LEU A 3 -7.77 3.22 18.38
CA LEU A 3 -6.55 3.86 17.91
C LEU A 3 -5.81 4.55 19.06
N ASP A 4 -6.55 5.18 19.99
CA ASP A 4 -5.98 5.91 21.14
C ASP A 4 -5.19 4.98 22.08
N GLU A 5 -5.72 3.78 22.37
CA GLU A 5 -4.98 2.78 23.14
C GLU A 5 -3.68 2.36 22.42
N THR A 6 -3.73 2.18 21.11
CA THR A 6 -2.53 1.87 20.29
C THR A 6 -1.52 3.02 20.35
N LEU A 7 -1.95 4.28 20.25
CA LEU A 7 -1.08 5.46 20.30
C LEU A 7 -0.41 5.66 21.66
N SER A 8 -0.91 5.03 22.73
CA SER A 8 -0.26 5.03 24.05
C SER A 8 1.01 4.16 24.11
N TRP A 9 1.22 3.29 23.14
CA TRP A 9 2.37 2.38 23.11
C TRP A 9 3.69 3.11 22.88
N PRO A 10 4.83 2.53 23.31
CA PRO A 10 6.15 3.15 23.20
C PRO A 10 6.67 3.27 21.75
N PHE A 11 5.94 2.74 20.78
CA PHE A 11 6.28 2.88 19.35
C PHE A 11 6.12 4.31 18.83
N PHE A 12 5.34 5.17 19.50
CA PHE A 12 4.95 6.46 19.01
C PHE A 12 5.51 7.60 19.86
N ASP A 13 5.96 8.64 19.19
CA ASP A 13 6.27 9.95 19.80
C ASP A 13 5.10 10.94 19.59
N ASP A 14 5.24 12.14 20.16
CA ASP A 14 4.19 13.17 20.09
C ASP A 14 3.90 13.66 18.67
N GLY A 15 4.88 13.56 17.76
CA GLY A 15 4.68 13.88 16.34
C GLY A 15 3.67 12.93 15.70
N HIS A 16 3.82 11.63 15.96
CA HIS A 16 2.90 10.59 15.48
C HIS A 16 1.50 10.75 16.06
N ARG A 17 1.38 11.03 17.35
CA ARG A 17 0.09 11.24 18.03
C ARG A 17 -0.65 12.43 17.42
N ARG A 18 0.02 13.58 17.30
CA ARG A 18 -0.56 14.78 16.68
C ARG A 18 -0.97 14.55 15.22
N PHE A 19 -0.15 13.86 14.45
CA PHE A 19 -0.47 13.50 13.07
C PHE A 19 -1.74 12.64 13.00
N ALA A 20 -1.81 11.59 13.81
CA ALA A 20 -2.95 10.67 13.85
C ALA A 20 -4.25 11.40 14.24
N GLU A 21 -4.25 12.18 15.31
CA GLU A 21 -5.40 12.98 15.76
C GLU A 21 -5.86 13.98 14.69
N THR A 22 -4.90 14.66 14.05
CA THR A 22 -5.21 15.65 13.02
C THR A 22 -5.82 15.00 11.79
N LEU A 23 -5.24 13.89 11.32
CA LEU A 23 -5.76 13.14 10.18
C LEU A 23 -7.15 12.55 10.50
N ALA A 24 -7.34 11.99 11.68
CA ALA A 24 -8.62 11.40 12.07
C ALA A 24 -9.76 12.45 12.05
N ARG A 25 -9.54 13.60 12.69
CA ARG A 25 -10.52 14.72 12.69
C ARG A 25 -10.80 15.25 11.28
N TRP A 26 -9.75 15.43 10.49
CA TRP A 26 -9.92 15.87 9.10
C TRP A 26 -10.71 14.86 8.27
N ALA A 27 -10.40 13.57 8.40
CA ALA A 27 -11.07 12.52 7.67
C ALA A 27 -12.58 12.45 8.01
N ASP A 28 -12.93 12.56 9.30
CA ASP A 28 -14.31 12.59 9.76
C ASP A 28 -15.08 13.81 9.21
N ALA A 29 -14.43 14.96 9.10
CA ALA A 29 -15.03 16.19 8.61
C ALA A 29 -15.14 16.26 7.06
N THR A 30 -14.26 15.56 6.33
CA THR A 30 -14.04 15.83 4.90
C THR A 30 -14.50 14.69 4.00
N LEU A 31 -14.22 13.42 4.36
CA LEU A 31 -14.33 12.31 3.41
C LEU A 31 -15.77 12.03 2.95
N ALA A 32 -16.75 12.20 3.83
CA ALA A 32 -18.15 11.97 3.50
C ALA A 32 -18.71 12.93 2.43
N ALA A 33 -18.12 14.11 2.28
CA ALA A 33 -18.54 15.12 1.30
C ALA A 33 -17.87 14.95 -0.08
N LEU A 34 -16.89 14.05 -0.22
CA LEU A 34 -16.21 13.83 -1.49
C LEU A 34 -17.07 13.02 -2.47
N PRO A 35 -16.92 13.22 -3.80
CA PRO A 35 -17.70 12.50 -4.81
C PRO A 35 -17.47 10.99 -4.75
N HIS A 36 -18.49 10.20 -5.16
CA HIS A 36 -18.49 8.74 -5.15
C HIS A 36 -18.96 8.12 -6.48
N ASP A 37 -19.65 8.87 -7.35
CA ASP A 37 -20.34 8.31 -8.51
C ASP A 37 -19.40 7.92 -9.66
N ASP A 38 -18.41 8.76 -9.95
CA ASP A 38 -17.36 8.49 -10.94
C ASP A 38 -16.08 8.10 -10.22
N LEU A 39 -15.59 6.90 -10.46
CA LEU A 39 -14.45 6.34 -9.76
C LEU A 39 -13.15 7.15 -9.95
N ASP A 40 -12.90 7.59 -11.18
CA ASP A 40 -11.68 8.32 -11.51
C ASP A 40 -11.73 9.72 -10.89
N ALA A 41 -12.87 10.42 -11.01
CA ALA A 41 -13.09 11.71 -10.38
C ALA A 41 -13.06 11.61 -8.85
N ALA A 42 -13.65 10.56 -8.28
CA ALA A 42 -13.65 10.29 -6.85
C ALA A 42 -12.22 10.07 -6.30
N CYS A 43 -11.38 9.32 -7.02
CA CYS A 43 -10.00 9.10 -6.62
C CYS A 43 -9.17 10.40 -6.74
N ARG A 44 -9.32 11.15 -7.84
CA ARG A 44 -8.66 12.48 -8.02
C ARG A 44 -9.05 13.47 -6.93
N ALA A 45 -10.33 13.51 -6.55
CA ALA A 45 -10.82 14.38 -5.48
C ALA A 45 -10.17 14.02 -4.13
N ARG A 46 -9.98 12.74 -3.83
CA ARG A 46 -9.30 12.26 -2.62
C ARG A 46 -7.82 12.64 -2.59
N VAL A 47 -7.10 12.43 -3.69
CA VAL A 47 -5.69 12.85 -3.80
C VAL A 47 -5.56 14.36 -3.59
N LYS A 48 -6.42 15.15 -4.24
CA LYS A 48 -6.44 16.62 -4.08
C LYS A 48 -6.72 17.01 -2.63
N ALA A 49 -7.77 16.47 -2.01
CA ALA A 49 -8.14 16.78 -0.64
C ALA A 49 -7.04 16.38 0.38
N LEU A 50 -6.39 15.23 0.18
CA LEU A 50 -5.25 14.79 1.01
C LEU A 50 -4.04 15.75 0.86
N GLY A 51 -3.79 16.26 -0.35
CA GLY A 51 -2.75 17.25 -0.61
C GLY A 51 -3.05 18.59 0.05
N GLU A 52 -4.25 19.13 -0.15
CA GLU A 52 -4.73 20.37 0.47
C GLU A 52 -4.75 20.29 2.01
N GLY A 53 -5.11 19.13 2.57
CA GLY A 53 -5.03 18.84 4.00
C GLY A 53 -3.60 18.68 4.51
N GLY A 54 -2.60 18.61 3.63
CA GLY A 54 -1.19 18.47 3.97
C GLY A 54 -0.75 17.05 4.34
N PHE A 55 -1.61 16.05 4.18
CA PHE A 55 -1.30 14.66 4.59
C PHE A 55 -0.39 13.94 3.60
N LEU A 56 -0.36 14.35 2.32
CA LEU A 56 0.59 13.83 1.35
C LEU A 56 2.04 14.29 1.61
N LYS A 57 2.27 15.23 2.53
CA LYS A 57 3.61 15.52 3.04
C LYS A 57 4.28 14.31 3.70
N ALA A 58 3.50 13.33 4.17
CA ALA A 58 4.01 12.09 4.76
C ALA A 58 4.72 11.18 3.73
N VAL A 59 4.36 11.27 2.44
CA VAL A 59 4.92 10.42 1.37
C VAL A 59 6.13 11.05 0.66
N VAL A 60 6.56 12.24 1.09
CA VAL A 60 7.67 13.00 0.48
C VAL A 60 8.69 13.39 1.56
N PRO A 61 10.01 13.30 1.29
CA PRO A 61 11.04 13.76 2.24
C PRO A 61 11.00 15.27 2.49
N ALA A 62 11.41 15.70 3.68
CA ALA A 62 11.41 17.10 4.12
C ALA A 62 12.21 18.05 3.22
N GLU A 63 13.30 17.57 2.60
CA GLU A 63 14.09 18.34 1.62
C GLU A 63 13.28 18.80 0.40
N HIS A 64 12.14 18.15 0.14
CA HIS A 64 11.17 18.49 -0.90
C HIS A 64 9.83 18.98 -0.32
N GLY A 65 9.84 19.46 0.91
CA GLY A 65 8.67 20.02 1.62
C GLY A 65 7.76 18.98 2.26
N GLY A 66 8.24 17.75 2.43
CA GLY A 66 7.52 16.69 3.15
C GLY A 66 7.57 16.86 4.68
N LEU A 67 6.96 15.90 5.38
CA LEU A 67 6.78 15.96 6.83
C LEU A 67 8.04 15.54 7.58
N ASN A 68 8.71 14.48 7.14
CA ASN A 68 9.81 13.82 7.83
C ASN A 68 11.10 13.85 7.00
N ARG A 69 12.25 13.71 7.64
CA ARG A 69 13.57 13.74 6.99
C ARG A 69 13.68 12.69 5.86
N GLY A 70 13.00 11.54 6.02
CA GLY A 70 12.85 10.48 5.04
C GLY A 70 11.42 9.95 5.06
N LEU A 71 11.20 8.75 4.53
CA LEU A 71 9.91 8.06 4.66
C LEU A 71 9.82 7.47 6.08
N ASP A 72 9.01 8.08 6.95
CA ASP A 72 8.70 7.56 8.28
C ASP A 72 7.58 6.52 8.18
N VAL A 73 7.90 5.26 8.43
CA VAL A 73 6.99 4.13 8.17
C VAL A 73 5.85 4.09 9.18
N ARG A 74 6.07 4.57 10.42
CA ARG A 74 4.99 4.69 11.42
C ARG A 74 3.94 5.71 10.99
N THR A 75 4.37 6.86 10.50
CA THR A 75 3.46 7.88 9.94
C THR A 75 2.67 7.33 8.77
N LEU A 76 3.31 6.60 7.84
CA LEU A 76 2.64 5.96 6.71
C LEU A 76 1.63 4.89 7.17
N CYS A 77 1.98 4.09 8.16
CA CYS A 77 1.07 3.08 8.72
C CYS A 77 -0.12 3.72 9.44
N LEU A 78 0.10 4.78 10.24
CA LEU A 78 -0.97 5.53 10.89
C LEU A 78 -1.94 6.14 9.87
N ALA A 79 -1.41 6.73 8.80
CA ALA A 79 -2.26 7.29 7.74
C ALA A 79 -3.17 6.22 7.14
N ARG A 80 -2.62 5.06 6.80
CA ARG A 80 -3.37 3.96 6.20
C ARG A 80 -4.37 3.31 7.16
N ASP A 81 -4.01 3.07 8.42
CA ASP A 81 -4.92 2.57 9.45
C ASP A 81 -6.14 3.51 9.61
N ILE A 82 -5.88 4.82 9.71
CA ILE A 82 -6.91 5.84 9.93
C ILE A 82 -7.82 6.00 8.70
N LEU A 83 -7.25 6.06 7.50
CA LEU A 83 -8.01 6.23 6.27
C LEU A 83 -8.83 4.98 5.94
N ALA A 84 -8.23 3.79 6.04
CA ALA A 84 -8.90 2.52 5.78
C ALA A 84 -10.08 2.27 6.74
N PHE A 85 -9.97 2.68 8.00
CA PHE A 85 -11.09 2.61 8.94
C PHE A 85 -12.32 3.38 8.44
N ARG A 86 -12.13 4.45 7.66
CA ARG A 86 -13.19 5.37 7.22
C ARG A 86 -13.64 5.13 5.78
N ASP A 87 -12.67 5.10 4.85
CA ASP A 87 -12.91 5.05 3.41
C ASP A 87 -11.78 4.33 2.67
N GLY A 88 -12.07 3.18 2.09
CA GLY A 88 -11.09 2.36 1.37
C GLY A 88 -10.46 3.06 0.17
N LEU A 89 -11.24 3.86 -0.56
CA LEU A 89 -10.72 4.62 -1.71
C LEU A 89 -9.76 5.75 -1.27
N SER A 90 -9.97 6.35 -0.10
CA SER A 90 -9.03 7.33 0.46
C SER A 90 -7.72 6.69 0.93
N ASP A 91 -7.78 5.49 1.54
CA ASP A 91 -6.59 4.70 1.82
C ASP A 91 -5.82 4.37 0.53
N PHE A 92 -6.53 3.89 -0.50
CA PHE A 92 -5.95 3.60 -1.80
C PHE A 92 -5.29 4.84 -2.41
N ALA A 93 -5.98 5.98 -2.44
CA ALA A 93 -5.45 7.24 -2.98
C ALA A 93 -4.15 7.64 -2.27
N PHE A 94 -4.12 7.61 -0.93
CA PHE A 94 -2.91 7.89 -0.15
C PHE A 94 -1.79 6.89 -0.43
N ALA A 95 -2.09 5.60 -0.41
CA ALA A 95 -1.13 4.53 -0.60
C ALA A 95 -0.43 4.61 -1.95
N MET A 96 -1.19 4.89 -3.01
CA MET A 96 -0.64 4.94 -4.37
C MET A 96 0.24 6.16 -4.60
N GLN A 97 -0.06 7.30 -3.96
CA GLN A 97 0.85 8.44 -3.95
C GLN A 97 2.19 8.06 -3.31
N GLY A 98 2.17 7.36 -2.19
CA GLY A 98 3.37 6.87 -1.53
C GLY A 98 4.15 5.87 -2.36
N LEU A 99 3.49 4.82 -2.86
CA LEU A 99 4.13 3.75 -3.64
C LEU A 99 4.73 4.28 -4.94
N GLY A 100 4.00 5.16 -5.67
CA GLY A 100 4.44 5.73 -6.93
C GLY A 100 5.59 6.73 -6.79
N THR A 101 5.78 7.35 -5.61
CA THR A 101 6.85 8.33 -5.37
C THR A 101 8.05 7.80 -4.61
N ALA A 102 7.91 6.73 -3.83
CA ALA A 102 9.01 6.23 -2.99
C ALA A 102 10.23 5.81 -3.80
N SER A 103 10.05 5.21 -4.97
CA SER A 103 11.15 4.89 -5.88
C SER A 103 11.93 6.14 -6.30
N ILE A 104 11.23 7.25 -6.56
CA ILE A 104 11.83 8.55 -6.91
C ILE A 104 12.56 9.13 -5.69
N SER A 105 11.92 9.11 -4.50
CA SER A 105 12.51 9.60 -3.25
C SER A 105 13.80 8.87 -2.90
N LEU A 106 13.85 7.55 -3.09
CA LEU A 106 14.96 6.70 -2.69
C LEU A 106 16.10 6.69 -3.73
N PHE A 107 15.79 6.73 -5.04
CA PHE A 107 16.75 6.45 -6.12
C PHE A 107 16.80 7.52 -7.21
N GLY A 108 15.91 8.49 -7.19
CA GLY A 108 15.88 9.57 -8.18
C GLY A 108 17.06 10.52 -8.04
N SER A 109 17.51 11.08 -9.16
CA SER A 109 18.43 12.21 -9.18
C SER A 109 17.78 13.43 -8.52
N ALA A 110 18.58 14.43 -8.14
CA ALA A 110 18.07 15.70 -7.59
C ALA A 110 17.05 16.36 -8.54
N ALA A 111 17.30 16.30 -9.84
CA ALA A 111 16.39 16.84 -10.86
C ALA A 111 15.04 16.11 -10.90
N LEU A 112 15.03 14.77 -10.83
CA LEU A 112 13.80 13.98 -10.79
C LEU A 112 13.02 14.25 -9.50
N LYS A 113 13.68 14.28 -8.36
CA LYS A 113 13.04 14.59 -7.07
C LYS A 113 12.41 15.97 -7.08
N ALA A 114 13.15 17.01 -7.55
CA ALA A 114 12.65 18.37 -7.65
C ALA A 114 11.44 18.50 -8.59
N ARG A 115 11.40 17.71 -9.67
CA ARG A 115 10.31 17.74 -10.66
C ARG A 115 9.04 17.05 -10.15
N TYR A 116 9.15 15.84 -9.59
CA TYR A 116 8.01 14.96 -9.35
C TYR A 116 7.47 15.00 -7.90
N LEU A 117 8.32 15.22 -6.89
CA LEU A 117 7.87 15.11 -5.51
C LEU A 117 6.96 16.28 -5.05
N PRO A 118 7.26 17.57 -5.35
CA PRO A 118 6.39 18.66 -4.90
C PRO A 118 4.97 18.61 -5.46
N PRO A 119 4.70 18.34 -6.75
CA PRO A 119 3.33 18.21 -7.25
C PRO A 119 2.52 17.08 -6.58
N VAL A 120 3.18 15.94 -6.26
CA VAL A 120 2.53 14.85 -5.53
C VAL A 120 2.22 15.25 -4.09
N ARG A 121 3.18 15.87 -3.38
CA ARG A 121 2.99 16.40 -2.04
C ARG A 121 1.77 17.31 -1.95
N ASP A 122 1.56 18.14 -2.95
CA ASP A 122 0.47 19.13 -3.00
C ASP A 122 -0.86 18.54 -3.54
N GLY A 123 -0.90 17.25 -3.89
CA GLY A 123 -2.08 16.62 -4.47
C GLY A 123 -2.41 17.09 -5.91
N ARG A 124 -1.45 17.73 -6.59
CA ARG A 124 -1.58 18.25 -7.95
C ARG A 124 -1.16 17.26 -9.03
N ALA A 125 -0.43 16.22 -8.67
CA ALA A 125 -0.05 15.12 -9.55
C ALA A 125 -0.34 13.78 -8.90
N ILE A 126 -0.80 12.83 -9.71
CA ILE A 126 -1.10 11.46 -9.31
C ILE A 126 0.03 10.55 -9.79
N ALA A 127 0.60 9.78 -8.88
CA ALA A 127 1.66 8.84 -9.13
C ALA A 127 1.13 7.42 -9.32
N ALA A 128 1.87 6.61 -10.10
CA ALA A 128 1.60 5.18 -10.23
C ALA A 128 2.89 4.36 -10.28
N PHE A 129 2.77 3.07 -9.88
CA PHE A 129 3.86 2.09 -9.83
C PHE A 129 3.55 0.95 -10.80
N ALA A 130 4.20 0.97 -11.98
CA ALA A 130 3.92 0.06 -13.08
C ALA A 130 4.95 -1.10 -13.13
N LEU A 131 4.81 -2.04 -12.19
CA LEU A 131 5.68 -3.21 -12.05
C LEU A 131 5.12 -4.43 -12.78
N SER A 132 3.91 -4.88 -12.41
CA SER A 132 3.35 -6.17 -12.81
C SER A 132 3.06 -6.28 -14.30
N GLU A 133 3.23 -7.50 -14.83
CA GLU A 133 2.90 -7.89 -16.20
C GLU A 133 1.94 -9.10 -16.19
N PRO A 134 1.28 -9.41 -17.31
CA PRO A 134 0.35 -10.55 -17.35
C PRO A 134 0.95 -11.86 -16.85
N GLU A 135 2.21 -12.16 -17.20
CA GLU A 135 2.91 -13.39 -16.84
C GLU A 135 3.93 -13.20 -15.69
N ALA A 136 4.05 -12.00 -15.15
CA ALA A 136 5.04 -11.68 -14.09
C ALA A 136 4.45 -10.78 -13.00
N GLY A 137 3.79 -11.41 -12.03
CA GLY A 137 3.30 -10.76 -10.80
C GLY A 137 4.24 -11.02 -9.63
N SER A 138 4.16 -12.20 -9.02
CA SER A 138 5.02 -12.60 -7.89
C SER A 138 6.47 -12.81 -8.30
N ASP A 139 6.74 -13.28 -9.51
CA ASP A 139 8.08 -13.43 -10.08
C ASP A 139 8.48 -12.18 -10.85
N VAL A 140 8.91 -11.15 -10.11
CA VAL A 140 9.38 -9.88 -10.69
C VAL A 140 10.61 -10.07 -11.59
N ALA A 141 11.42 -11.10 -11.36
CA ALA A 141 12.60 -11.36 -12.19
C ALA A 141 12.26 -11.84 -13.60
N ALA A 142 11.02 -12.30 -13.82
CA ALA A 142 10.52 -12.76 -15.12
C ALA A 142 9.89 -11.65 -15.99
N LEU A 143 9.92 -10.38 -15.54
CA LEU A 143 9.41 -9.26 -16.36
C LEU A 143 9.98 -9.28 -17.78
N ALA A 144 9.10 -9.11 -18.77
CA ALA A 144 9.41 -9.21 -20.21
C ALA A 144 9.42 -7.86 -20.93
N ALA A 145 8.79 -6.81 -20.41
CA ALA A 145 8.87 -5.46 -20.97
C ALA A 145 10.34 -5.04 -21.13
N THR A 146 10.70 -4.47 -22.27
CA THR A 146 12.09 -4.12 -22.63
C THR A 146 12.30 -2.64 -22.71
N ALA A 147 13.53 -2.18 -22.42
CA ALA A 147 13.98 -0.82 -22.66
C ALA A 147 15.29 -0.89 -23.43
N LYS A 148 15.25 -0.57 -24.72
CA LYS A 148 16.41 -0.66 -25.66
C LYS A 148 16.98 0.72 -25.93
N PRO A 149 18.28 0.86 -26.14
CA PRO A 149 18.90 2.14 -26.53
C PRO A 149 18.25 2.79 -27.76
N ASP A 150 18.01 4.10 -27.69
CA ASP A 150 17.52 4.96 -28.78
C ASP A 150 18.43 6.20 -28.87
N GLY A 151 19.57 6.02 -29.50
CA GLY A 151 20.67 6.99 -29.49
C GLY A 151 21.44 6.98 -28.16
N SER A 152 22.18 8.04 -27.88
CA SER A 152 23.04 8.15 -26.69
C SER A 152 22.33 8.67 -25.42
N ALA A 153 21.15 9.29 -25.56
CA ALA A 153 20.49 9.99 -24.47
C ALA A 153 19.12 9.42 -24.10
N HIS A 154 18.61 8.44 -24.85
CA HIS A 154 17.26 7.90 -24.65
C HIS A 154 17.23 6.37 -24.69
N LEU A 155 16.16 5.84 -24.18
CA LEU A 155 15.74 4.44 -24.34
C LEU A 155 14.34 4.39 -24.94
N ARG A 156 13.99 3.28 -25.55
CA ARG A 156 12.67 2.99 -26.08
C ARG A 156 12.09 1.80 -25.33
N ILE A 157 10.93 2.03 -24.66
CA ILE A 157 10.26 1.02 -23.86
C ILE A 157 9.15 0.38 -24.70
N ASP A 158 9.13 -0.96 -24.72
CA ASP A 158 8.11 -1.78 -25.34
C ASP A 158 7.62 -2.86 -24.36
N GLY A 159 6.30 -3.08 -24.30
CA GLY A 159 5.72 -4.11 -23.46
C GLY A 159 4.34 -3.78 -22.93
N THR A 160 3.88 -4.56 -21.96
CA THR A 160 2.56 -4.42 -21.35
C THR A 160 2.69 -4.50 -19.83
N LYS A 161 2.04 -3.58 -19.12
CA LYS A 161 1.88 -3.64 -17.67
C LYS A 161 0.40 -3.83 -17.33
N THR A 162 0.08 -4.62 -16.29
CA THR A 162 -1.30 -4.94 -15.94
C THR A 162 -1.56 -4.77 -14.45
N TRP A 163 -2.83 -4.60 -14.09
CA TRP A 163 -3.29 -4.26 -12.73
C TRP A 163 -2.57 -3.04 -12.14
N ILE A 164 -2.33 -2.05 -12.97
CA ILE A 164 -1.64 -0.83 -12.53
C ILE A 164 -2.64 0.09 -11.84
N SER A 165 -2.47 0.22 -10.55
CA SER A 165 -3.22 1.17 -9.73
C SER A 165 -2.96 2.60 -10.19
N ASN A 166 -4.01 3.44 -10.19
CA ASN A 166 -4.03 4.75 -10.83
C ASN A 166 -3.78 4.71 -12.35
N GLY A 167 -3.76 3.54 -12.98
CA GLY A 167 -3.67 3.42 -14.44
C GLY A 167 -4.81 4.17 -15.13
N GLY A 168 -4.47 5.09 -16.03
CA GLY A 168 -5.43 5.95 -16.75
C GLY A 168 -5.81 7.24 -16.01
N ILE A 169 -5.39 7.41 -14.74
CA ILE A 169 -5.56 8.68 -14.03
C ILE A 169 -4.23 9.28 -13.53
N ALA A 170 -3.14 8.52 -13.58
CA ALA A 170 -1.83 9.01 -13.16
C ALA A 170 -1.26 10.04 -14.13
N ASP A 171 -0.47 10.99 -13.60
CA ASP A 171 0.31 11.96 -14.35
C ASP A 171 1.70 11.42 -14.70
N HIS A 172 2.22 10.48 -13.90
CA HIS A 172 3.45 9.78 -14.19
C HIS A 172 3.45 8.36 -13.60
N TYR A 173 4.27 7.51 -14.22
CA TYR A 173 4.44 6.10 -13.84
C TYR A 173 5.91 5.82 -13.51
N VAL A 174 6.18 5.07 -12.43
CA VAL A 174 7.46 4.40 -12.27
C VAL A 174 7.37 3.05 -12.97
N VAL A 175 8.09 2.90 -14.07
CA VAL A 175 8.02 1.74 -14.97
C VAL A 175 9.29 0.90 -14.85
N PHE A 176 9.13 -0.42 -14.76
CA PHE A 176 10.22 -1.38 -14.71
C PHE A 176 10.32 -2.14 -16.03
N ALA A 177 11.50 -2.17 -16.61
CA ALA A 177 11.74 -2.83 -17.89
C ALA A 177 13.13 -3.45 -17.95
N ARG A 178 13.30 -4.43 -18.81
CA ARG A 178 14.55 -5.14 -19.04
C ARG A 178 15.46 -4.33 -19.94
N THR A 179 16.62 -3.97 -19.43
CA THR A 179 17.69 -3.24 -20.13
C THR A 179 18.84 -4.14 -20.56
N GLY A 180 18.90 -5.37 -20.04
CA GLY A 180 19.78 -6.41 -20.58
C GLY A 180 21.21 -6.45 -20.03
N GLU A 181 21.50 -5.75 -18.91
CA GLU A 181 22.82 -5.77 -18.28
C GLU A 181 23.22 -7.18 -17.79
N ALA A 182 22.22 -7.99 -17.41
CA ALA A 182 22.39 -9.38 -17.00
C ALA A 182 21.07 -10.17 -17.12
N ALA A 183 21.12 -11.46 -16.98
CA ALA A 183 19.93 -12.31 -16.87
C ALA A 183 19.18 -12.10 -15.54
N GLY A 184 17.89 -12.40 -15.53
CA GLY A 184 17.03 -12.37 -14.33
C GLY A 184 16.90 -10.97 -13.74
N ALA A 185 16.89 -10.89 -12.42
CA ALA A 185 16.64 -9.65 -11.66
C ALA A 185 17.64 -8.52 -11.94
N ARG A 186 18.90 -8.85 -12.23
CA ARG A 186 19.97 -7.87 -12.49
C ARG A 186 19.93 -7.22 -13.88
N GLY A 187 19.05 -7.69 -14.76
CA GLY A 187 18.82 -7.09 -16.07
C GLY A 187 17.64 -6.12 -16.12
N LEU A 188 17.09 -5.73 -14.97
CA LEU A 188 15.95 -4.81 -14.86
C LEU A 188 16.42 -3.42 -14.45
N SER A 189 15.87 -2.38 -15.09
CA SER A 189 16.01 -0.98 -14.68
C SER A 189 14.64 -0.35 -14.44
N ALA A 190 14.62 0.78 -13.73
CA ALA A 190 13.41 1.52 -13.41
C ALA A 190 13.48 2.94 -14.00
N PHE A 191 12.37 3.46 -14.48
CA PHE A 191 12.27 4.76 -15.14
C PHE A 191 11.03 5.52 -14.71
N VAL A 192 11.10 6.85 -14.66
CA VAL A 192 9.92 7.70 -14.56
C VAL A 192 9.46 8.05 -15.97
N VAL A 193 8.18 7.78 -16.26
CA VAL A 193 7.54 8.01 -17.56
C VAL A 193 6.31 8.88 -17.34
N ASP A 194 6.24 10.05 -18.00
CA ASP A 194 5.07 10.91 -17.97
C ASP A 194 3.90 10.24 -18.72
N ALA A 195 2.67 10.43 -18.24
CA ALA A 195 1.49 9.75 -18.78
C ALA A 195 1.16 10.15 -20.23
N ASP A 196 1.54 11.35 -20.64
CA ASP A 196 1.34 11.90 -21.99
C ASP A 196 2.47 11.53 -22.97
N THR A 197 3.44 10.70 -22.56
CA THR A 197 4.55 10.28 -23.43
C THR A 197 4.01 9.50 -24.64
N PRO A 198 4.35 9.91 -25.87
CA PRO A 198 3.90 9.22 -27.08
C PRO A 198 4.24 7.73 -27.06
N GLY A 199 3.28 6.90 -27.46
CA GLY A 199 3.39 5.44 -27.44
C GLY A 199 2.95 4.76 -26.12
N LEU A 200 2.69 5.53 -25.05
CA LEU A 200 2.02 5.03 -23.85
C LEU A 200 0.50 5.16 -23.99
N SER A 201 -0.21 4.09 -23.77
CA SER A 201 -1.67 4.06 -23.82
C SER A 201 -2.28 3.16 -22.74
N VAL A 202 -3.52 3.47 -22.39
CA VAL A 202 -4.38 2.59 -21.58
C VAL A 202 -5.09 1.63 -22.52
N SER A 203 -4.68 0.36 -22.53
CA SER A 203 -5.29 -0.65 -23.40
C SER A 203 -6.57 -1.27 -22.84
N GLU A 204 -6.74 -1.21 -21.50
CA GLU A 204 -7.90 -1.78 -20.82
C GLU A 204 -8.09 -1.10 -19.46
N ARG A 205 -9.34 -0.78 -19.09
CA ARG A 205 -9.73 -0.42 -17.71
C ARG A 205 -10.18 -1.68 -17.01
N ILE A 206 -9.57 -1.97 -15.87
CA ILE A 206 -9.81 -3.23 -15.14
C ILE A 206 -10.75 -2.97 -13.97
N ALA A 207 -11.97 -3.52 -14.05
CA ALA A 207 -12.90 -3.52 -12.93
C ALA A 207 -12.55 -4.64 -11.94
N VAL A 208 -12.46 -4.30 -10.66
CA VAL A 208 -12.19 -5.23 -9.55
C VAL A 208 -13.31 -5.18 -8.52
N ILE A 209 -13.34 -6.15 -7.59
CA ILE A 209 -14.44 -6.28 -6.62
C ILE A 209 -14.60 -5.08 -5.69
N ALA A 210 -13.49 -4.43 -5.28
CA ALA A 210 -13.51 -3.12 -4.65
C ALA A 210 -13.24 -2.06 -5.71
N PRO A 211 -14.04 -0.99 -5.81
CA PRO A 211 -13.90 -0.02 -6.89
C PRO A 211 -12.67 0.85 -6.72
N HIS A 212 -11.58 0.47 -7.41
CA HIS A 212 -10.34 1.22 -7.48
C HIS A 212 -9.95 1.46 -8.95
N PRO A 213 -9.35 2.61 -9.31
CA PRO A 213 -8.91 2.87 -10.68
C PRO A 213 -7.69 2.02 -11.03
N LEU A 214 -7.92 0.96 -11.80
CA LEU A 214 -6.88 0.06 -12.31
C LEU A 214 -6.92 0.00 -13.84
N ALA A 215 -5.74 -0.18 -14.45
CA ALA A 215 -5.65 -0.35 -15.89
C ALA A 215 -4.52 -1.29 -16.29
N LYS A 216 -4.62 -1.73 -17.55
CA LYS A 216 -3.57 -2.34 -18.35
C LYS A 216 -2.98 -1.26 -19.25
N LEU A 217 -1.67 -1.11 -19.18
CA LEU A 217 -0.91 -0.12 -19.94
C LEU A 217 -0.14 -0.81 -21.05
N ARG A 218 -0.12 -0.18 -22.23
CA ARG A 218 0.66 -0.61 -23.37
C ARG A 218 1.73 0.41 -23.68
N PHE A 219 2.94 -0.08 -23.91
CA PHE A 219 4.13 0.69 -24.28
C PHE A 219 4.55 0.24 -25.67
N GLU A 220 4.49 1.15 -26.64
CA GLU A 220 4.84 0.91 -28.05
C GLU A 220 5.86 1.95 -28.49
N GLY A 221 7.14 1.60 -28.36
CA GLY A 221 8.22 2.50 -28.68
C GLY A 221 8.28 3.75 -27.82
N VAL A 222 7.85 3.70 -26.56
CA VAL A 222 7.82 4.84 -25.63
C VAL A 222 9.22 5.34 -25.38
N ARG A 223 9.51 6.55 -25.85
CA ARG A 223 10.83 7.16 -25.78
C ARG A 223 11.05 7.87 -24.44
N VAL A 224 12.02 7.40 -23.64
CA VAL A 224 12.31 7.90 -22.31
C VAL A 224 13.75 8.38 -22.21
N PRO A 225 14.03 9.59 -21.68
CA PRO A 225 15.39 10.05 -21.44
C PRO A 225 16.13 9.12 -20.46
N LEU A 226 17.41 8.85 -20.70
CA LEU A 226 18.27 8.13 -19.75
C LEU A 226 18.34 8.82 -18.39
N ALA A 227 18.18 10.14 -18.35
CA ALA A 227 18.12 10.94 -17.11
C ALA A 227 16.91 10.61 -16.23
N ASN A 228 15.87 9.96 -16.78
CA ASN A 228 14.68 9.52 -16.03
C ASN A 228 14.87 8.16 -15.35
N ARG A 229 16.06 7.55 -15.45
CA ARG A 229 16.37 6.29 -14.77
C ARG A 229 16.52 6.50 -13.27
N LEU A 230 15.97 5.57 -12.50
CA LEU A 230 16.07 5.50 -11.04
C LEU A 230 17.20 4.53 -10.66
N GLY A 231 18.22 5.04 -9.99
CA GLY A 231 19.44 4.28 -9.69
C GLY A 231 20.33 4.06 -10.90
N GLY A 232 21.20 3.05 -10.81
CA GLY A 232 22.11 2.64 -11.91
C GLY A 232 21.45 1.68 -12.91
N PRO A 233 22.17 1.36 -14.02
CA PRO A 233 21.76 0.27 -14.92
C PRO A 233 21.64 -1.05 -14.16
N GLY A 234 20.56 -1.81 -14.38
CA GLY A 234 20.33 -3.08 -13.70
C GLY A 234 19.84 -2.98 -12.25
N ASP A 235 19.67 -1.78 -11.68
CA ASP A 235 19.18 -1.57 -10.30
C ASP A 235 17.65 -1.72 -10.16
N GLY A 236 16.89 -1.97 -11.22
CA GLY A 236 15.41 -1.96 -11.19
C GLY A 236 14.81 -2.90 -10.14
N PHE A 237 15.35 -4.11 -10.01
CA PHE A 237 14.88 -5.05 -8.97
C PHE A 237 15.16 -4.52 -7.55
N LYS A 238 16.32 -3.93 -7.32
CA LYS A 238 16.69 -3.29 -6.04
C LYS A 238 15.76 -2.13 -5.73
N VAL A 239 15.45 -1.28 -6.72
CA VAL A 239 14.49 -0.17 -6.61
C VAL A 239 13.11 -0.70 -6.22
N ALA A 240 12.59 -1.73 -6.92
CA ALA A 240 11.31 -2.34 -6.62
C ALA A 240 11.26 -2.91 -5.19
N MET A 241 12.26 -3.70 -4.80
CA MET A 241 12.28 -4.35 -3.48
C MET A 241 12.43 -3.35 -2.34
N ALA A 242 13.25 -2.31 -2.49
CA ALA A 242 13.41 -1.27 -1.47
C ALA A 242 12.11 -0.47 -1.27
N THR A 243 11.38 -0.19 -2.34
CA THR A 243 10.06 0.44 -2.29
C THR A 243 9.06 -0.46 -1.56
N LEU A 244 8.97 -1.73 -1.96
CA LEU A 244 8.05 -2.69 -1.36
C LEU A 244 8.39 -3.00 0.12
N ASP A 245 9.64 -2.97 0.55
CA ASP A 245 10.03 -3.17 1.95
C ASP A 245 9.48 -2.06 2.86
N VAL A 246 9.32 -0.84 2.36
CA VAL A 246 8.62 0.24 3.06
C VAL A 246 7.10 -0.01 3.09
N PHE A 247 6.51 -0.34 1.94
CA PHE A 247 5.05 -0.36 1.79
C PHE A 247 4.36 -1.65 2.26
N ARG A 248 5.05 -2.78 2.37
CA ARG A 248 4.46 -4.03 2.92
C ARG A 248 3.87 -3.85 4.32
N SER A 249 4.56 -3.16 5.22
CA SER A 249 4.04 -2.87 6.55
C SER A 249 2.78 -2.01 6.48
N THR A 250 2.73 -1.07 5.54
CA THR A 250 1.59 -0.17 5.37
C THR A 250 0.37 -0.87 4.78
N VAL A 251 0.53 -1.95 3.98
CA VAL A 251 -0.59 -2.83 3.59
C VAL A 251 -1.18 -3.52 4.81
N GLY A 252 -0.33 -3.97 5.74
CA GLY A 252 -0.79 -4.50 7.03
C GLY A 252 -1.58 -3.48 7.84
N ALA A 253 -1.17 -2.21 7.80
CA ALA A 253 -1.87 -1.11 8.48
C ALA A 253 -3.25 -0.81 7.86
N ALA A 254 -3.38 -0.84 6.53
CA ALA A 254 -4.69 -0.73 5.88
C ALA A 254 -5.62 -1.88 6.27
N ALA A 255 -5.11 -3.12 6.26
CA ALA A 255 -5.87 -4.28 6.73
C ALA A 255 -6.31 -4.15 8.18
N LEU A 256 -5.43 -3.61 9.05
CA LEU A 256 -5.74 -3.29 10.44
C LEU A 256 -6.88 -2.27 10.54
N GLY A 257 -6.85 -1.18 9.76
CA GLY A 257 -7.90 -0.19 9.72
C GLY A 257 -9.25 -0.77 9.31
N PHE A 258 -9.29 -1.61 8.29
CA PHE A 258 -10.49 -2.34 7.88
C PHE A 258 -10.99 -3.29 8.98
N ALA A 259 -10.09 -4.01 9.65
CA ALA A 259 -10.45 -4.92 10.75
C ALA A 259 -11.00 -4.18 11.96
N ARG A 260 -10.40 -3.04 12.34
CA ARG A 260 -10.91 -2.15 13.40
C ARG A 260 -12.32 -1.66 13.10
N ARG A 261 -12.55 -1.23 11.84
CA ARG A 261 -13.89 -0.80 11.43
C ARG A 261 -14.89 -1.95 11.48
N ALA A 262 -14.54 -3.12 11.00
CA ALA A 262 -15.41 -4.29 11.06
C ALA A 262 -15.75 -4.70 12.51
N LEU A 263 -14.76 -4.66 13.39
CA LEU A 263 -14.98 -4.92 14.82
C LEU A 263 -15.91 -3.87 15.45
N HIS A 264 -15.71 -2.58 15.13
CA HIS A 264 -16.60 -1.50 15.58
C HIS A 264 -18.05 -1.75 15.16
N GLU A 265 -18.29 -1.99 13.86
CA GLU A 265 -19.62 -2.30 13.31
C GLU A 265 -20.23 -3.55 13.98
N THR A 266 -19.41 -4.55 14.26
CA THR A 266 -19.85 -5.78 14.93
C THR A 266 -20.33 -5.52 16.36
N VAL A 267 -19.59 -4.72 17.12
CA VAL A 267 -19.94 -4.37 18.51
C VAL A 267 -21.24 -3.56 18.55
N GLU A 268 -21.36 -2.52 17.71
CA GLU A 268 -22.58 -1.71 17.58
C GLU A 268 -23.79 -2.56 17.18
N ARG A 269 -23.59 -3.46 16.22
CA ARG A 269 -24.64 -4.39 15.77
C ARG A 269 -25.06 -5.35 16.89
N ALA A 270 -24.10 -5.92 17.63
CA ALA A 270 -24.37 -6.87 18.69
C ALA A 270 -25.12 -6.21 19.86
N ALA A 271 -24.78 -4.96 20.20
CA ALA A 271 -25.44 -4.20 21.25
C ALA A 271 -26.89 -3.80 20.89
N SER A 272 -27.14 -3.44 19.62
CA SER A 272 -28.43 -2.91 19.17
C SER A 272 -29.42 -3.98 18.70
N ARG A 273 -28.95 -5.09 18.09
CA ARG A 273 -29.81 -6.13 17.50
C ARG A 273 -30.33 -7.08 18.57
N LYS A 274 -31.66 -7.30 18.59
CA LYS A 274 -32.29 -8.28 19.44
C LYS A 274 -32.65 -9.56 18.68
N LEU A 275 -32.34 -10.72 19.27
CA LEU A 275 -32.75 -12.06 18.83
C LEU A 275 -33.25 -12.84 20.04
N PHE A 276 -34.33 -13.60 19.87
CA PHE A 276 -34.93 -14.43 20.94
C PHE A 276 -35.22 -13.62 22.21
N GLY A 277 -35.59 -12.34 22.09
CA GLY A 277 -35.95 -11.48 23.21
C GLY A 277 -34.78 -10.75 23.88
N ALA A 278 -33.52 -11.06 23.56
CA ALA A 278 -32.31 -10.49 24.15
C ALA A 278 -31.41 -9.80 23.11
N PRO A 279 -30.53 -8.87 23.51
CA PRO A 279 -29.47 -8.35 22.65
C PRO A 279 -28.59 -9.48 22.11
N LEU A 280 -28.14 -9.34 20.84
CA LEU A 280 -27.23 -10.31 20.23
C LEU A 280 -25.91 -10.46 21.03
N ALA A 281 -25.48 -9.40 21.72
CA ALA A 281 -24.32 -9.38 22.60
C ALA A 281 -24.40 -10.34 23.80
N GLU A 282 -25.58 -10.79 24.17
CA GLU A 282 -25.75 -11.75 25.28
C GLU A 282 -25.56 -13.21 24.87
N LEU A 283 -25.46 -13.47 23.55
CA LEU A 283 -25.24 -14.83 23.04
C LEU A 283 -23.73 -15.18 23.11
N GLN A 284 -23.40 -16.30 23.74
CA GLN A 284 -22.00 -16.71 23.96
C GLN A 284 -21.19 -16.86 22.65
N LEU A 285 -21.81 -17.34 21.56
CA LEU A 285 -21.12 -17.42 20.25
C LEU A 285 -20.79 -16.04 19.68
N THR A 286 -21.64 -15.03 19.91
CA THR A 286 -21.37 -13.64 19.54
C THR A 286 -20.22 -13.06 20.36
N GLN A 287 -20.21 -13.30 21.67
CA GLN A 287 -19.12 -12.89 22.57
C GLN A 287 -17.80 -13.54 22.17
N GLY A 288 -17.81 -14.84 21.83
CA GLY A 288 -16.63 -15.54 21.31
C GLY A 288 -16.09 -14.91 20.03
N ALA A 289 -16.96 -14.62 19.05
CA ALA A 289 -16.57 -13.99 17.79
C ALA A 289 -15.98 -12.56 17.98
N ILE A 290 -16.54 -11.78 18.90
CA ILE A 290 -16.02 -10.46 19.26
C ILE A 290 -14.65 -10.58 19.93
N ALA A 291 -14.47 -11.49 20.88
CA ALA A 291 -13.22 -11.70 21.61
C ALA A 291 -12.09 -12.16 20.68
N GLU A 292 -12.35 -13.11 19.77
CA GLU A 292 -11.39 -13.54 18.74
C GLU A 292 -11.01 -12.39 17.81
N SER A 293 -12.00 -11.61 17.35
CA SER A 293 -11.77 -10.47 16.46
C SER A 293 -10.94 -9.38 17.14
N ALA A 294 -11.22 -9.07 18.41
CA ALA A 294 -10.43 -8.12 19.19
C ALA A 294 -8.97 -8.58 19.34
N SER A 295 -8.74 -9.85 19.66
CA SER A 295 -7.39 -10.41 19.79
C SER A 295 -6.63 -10.37 18.47
N GLU A 296 -7.27 -10.67 17.35
CA GLU A 296 -6.66 -10.60 16.01
C GLU A 296 -6.32 -9.16 15.60
N VAL A 297 -7.17 -8.19 15.94
CA VAL A 297 -6.90 -6.75 15.71
C VAL A 297 -5.68 -6.30 16.50
N ASP A 298 -5.57 -6.65 17.77
CA ASP A 298 -4.44 -6.30 18.63
C ASP A 298 -3.13 -6.93 18.14
N ALA A 299 -3.14 -8.21 17.86
CA ALA A 299 -1.97 -8.91 17.34
C ALA A 299 -1.52 -8.31 15.99
N SER A 300 -2.47 -7.90 15.12
CA SER A 300 -2.16 -7.21 13.87
C SER A 300 -1.49 -5.86 14.13
N ALA A 301 -2.03 -5.06 15.04
CA ALA A 301 -1.48 -3.76 15.40
C ALA A 301 -0.04 -3.87 15.93
N LEU A 302 0.21 -4.81 16.85
CA LEU A 302 1.53 -5.08 17.40
C LEU A 302 2.55 -5.46 16.31
N LEU A 303 2.19 -6.34 15.39
CA LEU A 303 3.08 -6.76 14.31
C LEU A 303 3.36 -5.62 13.33
N VAL A 304 2.33 -4.86 12.94
CA VAL A 304 2.44 -3.73 12.00
C VAL A 304 3.32 -2.64 12.58
N TYR A 305 3.01 -2.16 13.78
CA TYR A 305 3.73 -1.03 14.36
C TYR A 305 5.11 -1.41 14.88
N ARG A 306 5.35 -2.66 15.30
CA ARG A 306 6.70 -3.16 15.54
C ARG A 306 7.55 -3.13 14.27
N ALA A 307 7.02 -3.59 13.12
CA ALA A 307 7.76 -3.58 11.86
C ALA A 307 8.10 -2.14 11.42
N ALA A 308 7.13 -1.23 11.51
CA ALA A 308 7.30 0.18 11.20
C ALA A 308 8.34 0.85 12.11
N TRP A 309 8.21 0.68 13.42
CA TRP A 309 9.14 1.21 14.42
C TRP A 309 10.56 0.68 14.20
N THR A 310 10.72 -0.62 13.96
CA THR A 310 12.04 -1.21 13.70
C THR A 310 12.71 -0.56 12.49
N LYS A 311 11.94 -0.27 11.43
CA LYS A 311 12.46 0.42 10.25
C LYS A 311 12.92 1.84 10.59
N ASP A 312 12.09 2.59 11.30
CA ASP A 312 12.36 4.00 11.64
C ASP A 312 13.48 4.15 12.68
N GLN A 313 13.78 3.11 13.46
CA GLN A 313 14.97 3.04 14.33
C GLN A 313 16.28 2.78 13.55
N GLY A 314 16.25 2.82 12.22
CA GLY A 314 17.43 2.71 11.38
C GLY A 314 17.86 1.28 11.04
N ALA A 315 17.00 0.29 11.27
CA ALA A 315 17.30 -1.08 10.84
C ALA A 315 17.54 -1.12 9.32
N ALA A 316 18.67 -1.66 8.91
CA ALA A 316 19.06 -1.74 7.51
C ALA A 316 18.03 -2.53 6.68
N ARG A 317 17.45 -3.58 7.27
CA ARG A 317 16.41 -4.41 6.65
C ARG A 317 15.34 -4.79 7.67
N VAL A 318 14.09 -4.79 7.24
CA VAL A 318 12.91 -5.23 8.00
C VAL A 318 12.07 -6.23 7.20
N THR A 319 12.70 -6.92 6.27
CA THR A 319 12.03 -7.80 5.30
C THR A 319 11.19 -8.87 6.00
N ARG A 320 11.71 -9.49 7.07
CA ARG A 320 10.99 -10.50 7.85
C ARG A 320 9.82 -9.89 8.63
N GLU A 321 10.06 -8.80 9.35
CA GLU A 321 9.09 -8.10 10.18
C GLU A 321 7.93 -7.56 9.32
N ALA A 322 8.24 -6.92 8.19
CA ALA A 322 7.26 -6.41 7.24
C ALA A 322 6.43 -7.53 6.59
N ALA A 323 7.08 -8.66 6.24
CA ALA A 323 6.38 -9.82 5.70
C ALA A 323 5.43 -10.46 6.73
N MET A 324 5.86 -10.59 8.01
CA MET A 324 5.03 -11.07 9.11
C MET A 324 3.82 -10.14 9.35
N ALA A 325 4.06 -8.84 9.39
CA ALA A 325 3.01 -7.83 9.59
C ALA A 325 1.96 -7.90 8.48
N LYS A 326 2.39 -7.87 7.22
CA LYS A 326 1.50 -7.93 6.06
C LYS A 326 0.70 -9.23 6.02
N MET A 327 1.38 -10.37 6.14
CA MET A 327 0.74 -11.68 6.09
C MET A 327 -0.31 -11.82 7.20
N PHE A 328 0.08 -11.57 8.45
CA PHE A 328 -0.81 -11.78 9.59
C PHE A 328 -2.00 -10.82 9.55
N ALA A 329 -1.76 -9.51 9.37
CA ALA A 329 -2.82 -8.51 9.42
C ALA A 329 -3.85 -8.69 8.28
N THR A 330 -3.43 -9.03 7.05
CA THR A 330 -4.37 -9.23 5.94
C THR A 330 -5.20 -10.51 6.11
N GLU A 331 -4.64 -11.59 6.65
CA GLU A 331 -5.37 -12.82 6.93
C GLU A 331 -6.31 -12.67 8.13
N ALA A 332 -5.87 -12.00 9.20
CA ALA A 332 -6.69 -11.70 10.36
C ALA A 332 -7.87 -10.79 10.00
N ALA A 333 -7.61 -9.70 9.25
CA ALA A 333 -8.65 -8.79 8.80
C ALA A 333 -9.73 -9.49 7.96
N GLN A 334 -9.34 -10.43 7.07
CA GLN A 334 -10.31 -11.23 6.32
C GLN A 334 -11.23 -12.02 7.25
N ARG A 335 -10.70 -12.64 8.31
CA ARG A 335 -11.51 -13.39 9.29
C ARG A 335 -12.39 -12.48 10.14
N VAL A 336 -11.87 -11.35 10.59
CA VAL A 336 -12.62 -10.36 11.37
C VAL A 336 -13.81 -9.82 10.57
N ILE A 337 -13.56 -9.47 9.31
CA ILE A 337 -14.59 -8.94 8.41
C ILE A 337 -15.62 -10.02 8.07
N ASP A 338 -15.20 -11.27 7.84
CA ASP A 338 -16.10 -12.38 7.58
C ASP A 338 -17.06 -12.62 8.75
N ARG A 339 -16.54 -12.60 10.00
CA ARG A 339 -17.38 -12.67 11.20
C ARG A 339 -18.34 -11.48 11.32
N ALA A 340 -17.88 -10.27 10.95
CA ALA A 340 -18.72 -9.07 10.95
C ALA A 340 -19.89 -9.21 9.96
N VAL A 341 -19.63 -9.65 8.74
CA VAL A 341 -20.67 -9.94 7.73
C VAL A 341 -21.63 -10.98 8.25
N GLN A 342 -21.14 -12.07 8.83
CA GLN A 342 -21.98 -13.15 9.40
C GLN A 342 -22.90 -12.66 10.51
N LEU A 343 -22.38 -11.83 11.44
CA LEU A 343 -23.17 -11.28 12.56
C LEU A 343 -24.20 -10.21 12.11
N HIS A 344 -23.99 -9.59 10.96
CA HIS A 344 -24.99 -8.71 10.34
C HIS A 344 -26.11 -9.47 9.64
N GLY A 345 -25.93 -10.78 9.34
CA GLY A 345 -26.90 -11.61 8.63
C GLY A 345 -27.16 -11.09 7.21
N GLY A 346 -28.41 -11.09 6.74
CA GLY A 346 -28.76 -10.60 5.41
C GLY A 346 -28.32 -9.15 5.14
N LEU A 347 -28.26 -8.30 6.16
CA LEU A 347 -27.75 -6.94 6.05
C LEU A 347 -26.25 -6.93 5.70
N GLY A 348 -25.46 -7.89 6.21
CA GLY A 348 -24.03 -7.99 5.96
C GLY A 348 -23.63 -8.27 4.52
N ILE A 349 -24.55 -8.78 3.70
CA ILE A 349 -24.36 -9.02 2.25
C ILE A 349 -25.12 -8.01 1.38
N THR A 350 -25.76 -7.00 2.00
CA THR A 350 -26.49 -5.96 1.27
C THR A 350 -25.49 -4.92 0.78
N LYS A 351 -25.46 -4.67 -0.53
CA LYS A 351 -24.56 -3.70 -1.18
C LYS A 351 -24.68 -2.31 -0.56
N GLY A 352 -23.56 -1.71 -0.22
CA GLY A 352 -23.45 -0.39 0.40
C GLY A 352 -23.53 -0.40 1.94
N VAL A 353 -23.68 -1.57 2.56
CA VAL A 353 -23.51 -1.70 4.00
C VAL A 353 -22.00 -1.80 4.31
N LYS A 354 -21.54 -1.12 5.35
CA LYS A 354 -20.10 -0.97 5.63
C LYS A 354 -19.34 -2.29 5.68
N VAL A 355 -19.87 -3.32 6.34
CA VAL A 355 -19.18 -4.63 6.43
C VAL A 355 -19.11 -5.34 5.07
N GLU A 356 -20.08 -5.14 4.19
CA GLU A 356 -20.04 -5.64 2.80
C GLU A 356 -18.96 -4.91 1.98
N GLU A 357 -18.85 -3.58 2.13
CA GLU A 357 -17.78 -2.81 1.48
C GLU A 357 -16.40 -3.31 1.95
N LEU A 358 -16.21 -3.46 3.26
CA LEU A 358 -14.97 -3.97 3.84
C LEU A 358 -14.63 -5.38 3.34
N TYR A 359 -15.64 -6.24 3.11
CA TYR A 359 -15.43 -7.59 2.58
C TYR A 359 -14.87 -7.58 1.16
N ARG A 360 -15.30 -6.62 0.34
CA ARG A 360 -14.73 -6.43 -1.00
C ARG A 360 -13.30 -5.84 -0.94
N GLU A 361 -13.07 -4.85 -0.06
CA GLU A 361 -11.77 -4.18 0.07
C GLU A 361 -10.67 -5.13 0.52
N ILE A 362 -10.89 -5.91 1.58
CA ILE A 362 -9.84 -6.72 2.19
C ILE A 362 -9.30 -7.81 1.26
N ARG A 363 -10.11 -8.30 0.33
CA ARG A 363 -9.72 -9.45 -0.49
C ARG A 363 -8.46 -9.20 -1.32
N ALA A 364 -8.31 -8.00 -1.87
CA ALA A 364 -7.17 -7.63 -2.69
C ALA A 364 -5.86 -7.51 -1.89
N LEU A 365 -5.92 -7.11 -0.62
CA LEU A 365 -4.75 -6.91 0.25
C LEU A 365 -3.98 -8.21 0.50
N ARG A 366 -4.63 -9.35 0.39
CA ARG A 366 -3.98 -10.68 0.48
C ARG A 366 -3.19 -11.06 -0.77
N ILE A 367 -3.42 -10.35 -1.89
CA ILE A 367 -2.87 -10.67 -3.22
C ILE A 367 -1.74 -9.72 -3.61
N TYR A 368 -1.99 -8.40 -3.61
CA TYR A 368 -1.01 -7.44 -4.08
C TYR A 368 0.13 -7.20 -3.08
N GLU A 369 1.20 -6.55 -3.55
CA GLU A 369 2.47 -6.28 -2.82
C GLU A 369 3.08 -7.56 -2.21
N GLY A 370 2.94 -8.66 -2.94
CA GLY A 370 3.37 -9.99 -2.55
C GLY A 370 2.27 -10.77 -1.84
N ALA A 371 1.73 -11.79 -2.53
CA ALA A 371 0.67 -12.64 -2.01
C ALA A 371 1.06 -13.30 -0.67
N THR A 372 0.07 -13.74 0.09
CA THR A 372 0.26 -14.44 1.39
C THR A 372 1.31 -15.55 1.29
N GLU A 373 1.30 -16.33 0.21
CA GLU A 373 2.25 -17.42 -0.03
C GLU A 373 3.68 -16.91 -0.22
N VAL A 374 3.85 -15.79 -0.93
CA VAL A 374 5.15 -15.12 -1.09
C VAL A 374 5.67 -14.64 0.26
N GLN A 375 4.82 -14.06 1.12
CA GLN A 375 5.22 -13.62 2.46
C GLN A 375 5.70 -14.82 3.31
N LYS A 376 5.01 -15.95 3.26
CA LYS A 376 5.44 -17.20 3.95
C LYS A 376 6.84 -17.64 3.52
N VAL A 377 7.10 -17.63 2.21
CA VAL A 377 8.43 -17.99 1.66
C VAL A 377 9.51 -16.99 2.12
N VAL A 378 9.19 -15.68 2.11
CA VAL A 378 10.12 -14.64 2.57
C VAL A 378 10.47 -14.83 4.03
N ILE A 379 9.49 -15.03 4.91
CA ILE A 379 9.69 -15.25 6.34
C ILE A 379 10.57 -16.47 6.58
N ALA A 380 10.27 -17.60 5.95
CA ALA A 380 11.02 -18.83 6.10
C ALA A 380 12.47 -18.68 5.63
N ARG A 381 12.70 -18.04 4.49
CA ARG A 381 14.04 -17.78 3.95
C ARG A 381 14.88 -16.92 4.88
N GLU A 382 14.33 -15.86 5.44
CA GLU A 382 15.07 -14.99 6.38
C GLU A 382 15.43 -15.72 7.68
N LEU A 383 14.56 -16.59 8.19
CA LEU A 383 14.87 -17.44 9.37
C LEU A 383 15.96 -18.47 9.09
N LEU A 384 15.94 -19.11 7.91
CA LEU A 384 16.92 -20.12 7.52
C LEU A 384 18.30 -19.52 7.24
N LYS A 385 18.38 -18.34 6.63
CA LYS A 385 19.67 -17.63 6.43
C LYS A 385 20.42 -17.39 7.74
N ASN A 386 19.71 -17.02 8.80
CA ASN A 386 20.29 -16.76 10.11
C ASN A 386 20.88 -18.03 10.78
N ARG A 387 20.47 -19.22 10.38
CA ARG A 387 21.06 -20.49 10.83
C ARG A 387 22.37 -20.81 10.12
N SER A 388 22.41 -20.57 8.81
CA SER A 388 23.63 -20.82 8.01
C SER A 388 24.79 -19.92 8.43
N GLY A 389 24.51 -18.65 8.78
CA GLY A 389 25.52 -17.71 9.30
C GLY A 389 26.04 -18.05 10.72
N LYS A 390 25.20 -18.67 11.57
CA LYS A 390 25.63 -19.11 12.90
C LYS A 390 26.43 -20.42 12.90
N SER A 391 26.21 -21.27 11.90
CA SER A 391 27.01 -22.51 11.72
C SER A 391 28.45 -22.25 11.27
N ALA A 392 28.67 -21.13 10.54
CA ALA A 392 30.01 -20.72 10.14
C ALA A 392 30.82 -20.09 11.28
N LEU A 393 30.18 -19.45 12.27
CA LEU A 393 30.81 -18.84 13.45
C LEU A 393 31.01 -19.84 14.61
N ALA A 394 30.41 -21.03 14.56
CA ALA A 394 30.57 -22.08 15.56
C ALA A 394 31.60 -23.16 15.14
N ALA A 395 32.20 -22.99 13.97
CA ALA A 395 33.22 -23.90 13.41
C ALA A 395 34.65 -23.28 13.37
N GLU A 396 34.81 -22.06 13.90
CA GLU A 396 36.09 -21.43 14.25
C GLU A 396 36.28 -21.46 15.78
#